data_790454b702b6027582959fbd82c9057d
#
_entry.id   790454b702b6027582959fbd82c9057d
#
_cell.length_a   1.000
_cell.length_b   1.000
_cell.length_c   1.000
_cell.angle_alpha   90.00
_cell.angle_beta   90.00
_cell.angle_gamma   90.00
#
_symmetry.space_group_name_H-M   'P 1'
#
loop_
_entity.id
_entity.type
_entity.pdbx_description
1 polymer ?
#
loop_
_entity_poly.entity_id
_entity_poly.type
_entity_poly.pdbx_seq_one_letter_code
_entity_poly.pdbx_strand_id
1 'polypeptide(L)'
;MTAPMTPQRAVDPYDWPALLSLLHRAFASMEGIIDPPSSLHSLSATGIAEQARKGEVWVIGQPALACVFLTPKPDALYLGKLAVDPTDQGHGHARALVELAAHRARALGLPVLELQTRIELTANHAAFRRMGFVKTVATAHPGYNRPTTLTFRRAV
;
A
#
# COMPACT_ATOMS: atom_id res chain seq x y z
N MET A 1 4.69 2.97 28.79
CA MET A 1 4.16 3.97 27.85
C MET A 1 4.28 3.43 26.44
N THR A 2 3.20 3.35 25.73
CA THR A 2 3.19 2.89 24.35
C THR A 2 3.59 4.03 23.42
N ALA A 3 4.37 3.71 22.36
CA ALA A 3 4.68 4.68 21.33
C ALA A 3 3.38 5.15 20.64
N PRO A 4 3.30 6.40 20.18
CA PRO A 4 2.14 6.86 19.44
C PRO A 4 1.94 5.99 18.18
N MET A 5 0.71 5.52 18.00
CA MET A 5 0.35 4.69 16.84
C MET A 5 -0.23 5.53 15.71
N THR A 6 0.37 6.70 15.49
CA THR A 6 0.01 7.59 14.41
C THR A 6 0.98 7.42 13.24
N PRO A 7 0.52 7.61 12.00
CA PRO A 7 1.42 7.55 10.84
C PRO A 7 2.54 8.58 10.93
N GLN A 8 3.76 8.15 10.61
CA GLN A 8 4.92 9.01 10.54
C GLN A 8 5.65 8.77 9.21
N ARG A 9 6.21 9.82 8.65
CA ARG A 9 6.93 9.70 7.39
C ARG A 9 8.29 9.04 7.62
N ALA A 10 8.58 8.02 6.84
CA ALA A 10 9.89 7.34 6.86
C ALA A 10 10.84 8.05 5.89
N VAL A 11 11.88 8.66 6.44
CA VAL A 11 12.91 9.39 5.68
C VAL A 11 14.29 9.00 6.19
N ASP A 12 15.28 9.08 5.31
CA ASP A 12 16.66 8.75 5.68
C ASP A 12 17.15 9.61 6.88
N PRO A 13 17.89 9.01 7.83
CA PRO A 13 18.23 7.60 7.92
C PRO A 13 17.06 6.78 8.44
N TYR A 14 16.74 5.67 7.79
CA TYR A 14 15.64 4.78 8.18
C TYR A 14 16.08 3.33 7.99
N ASP A 15 15.55 2.42 8.81
CA ASP A 15 15.84 0.99 8.71
C ASP A 15 15.03 0.35 7.58
N TRP A 16 15.47 0.57 6.34
CA TRP A 16 14.80 0.03 5.16
C TRP A 16 14.77 -1.50 5.14
N PRO A 17 15.83 -2.23 5.59
CA PRO A 17 15.74 -3.69 5.70
C PRO A 17 14.62 -4.17 6.61
N ALA A 18 14.37 -3.50 7.73
CA ALA A 18 13.26 -3.85 8.62
C ALA A 18 11.91 -3.63 7.94
N LEU A 19 11.77 -2.56 7.17
CA LEU A 19 10.54 -2.30 6.40
C LEU A 19 10.34 -3.35 5.31
N LEU A 20 11.39 -3.76 4.62
CA LEU A 20 11.32 -4.85 3.64
C LEU A 20 10.85 -6.15 4.29
N SER A 21 11.34 -6.46 5.50
CA SER A 21 10.89 -7.63 6.25
C SER A 21 9.40 -7.56 6.57
N LEU A 22 8.87 -6.39 6.94
CA LEU A 22 7.44 -6.19 7.14
C LEU A 22 6.65 -6.52 5.87
N LEU A 23 7.12 -6.02 4.72
CA LEU A 23 6.44 -6.27 3.43
C LEU A 23 6.39 -7.76 3.12
N HIS A 24 7.49 -8.48 3.34
CA HIS A 24 7.52 -9.93 3.12
C HIS A 24 6.56 -10.68 4.06
N ARG A 25 6.52 -10.32 5.34
CA ARG A 25 5.59 -10.94 6.30
C ARG A 25 4.14 -10.65 5.94
N ALA A 26 3.84 -9.39 5.61
CA ALA A 26 2.46 -8.97 5.33
C ALA A 26 1.91 -9.61 4.06
N PHE A 27 2.74 -9.83 3.04
CA PHE A 27 2.29 -10.36 1.75
C PHE A 27 2.56 -11.84 1.57
N ALA A 28 3.10 -12.53 2.59
CA ALA A 28 3.37 -13.97 2.50
C ALA A 28 2.11 -14.79 2.21
N SER A 29 0.95 -14.36 2.72
CA SER A 29 -0.33 -15.05 2.49
C SER A 29 -0.80 -15.00 1.03
N MET A 30 -0.23 -14.14 0.20
CA MET A 30 -0.59 -14.07 -1.21
C MET A 30 0.12 -15.14 -2.05
N GLU A 31 1.21 -15.71 -1.54
CA GLU A 31 1.97 -16.71 -2.30
C GLU A 31 1.12 -17.94 -2.60
N GLY A 32 1.18 -18.40 -3.85
CA GLY A 32 0.39 -19.52 -4.32
C GLY A 32 -1.08 -19.19 -4.60
N ILE A 33 -1.54 -17.98 -4.26
CA ILE A 33 -2.93 -17.54 -4.48
C ILE A 33 -3.01 -16.64 -5.73
N ILE A 34 -2.10 -15.67 -5.85
CA ILE A 34 -2.12 -14.73 -6.97
C ILE A 34 -1.33 -15.25 -8.17
N ASP A 35 -1.81 -14.92 -9.37
CA ASP A 35 -1.16 -15.26 -10.64
C ASP A 35 -1.28 -14.05 -11.58
N PRO A 36 -0.18 -13.46 -12.05
CA PRO A 36 1.23 -13.85 -11.82
C PRO A 36 1.69 -13.62 -10.38
N PRO A 37 2.84 -14.21 -9.98
CA PRO A 37 3.41 -13.98 -8.66
C PRO A 37 3.72 -12.50 -8.41
N SER A 38 3.80 -12.14 -7.14
CA SER A 38 4.10 -10.76 -6.74
C SER A 38 5.51 -10.36 -7.16
N SER A 39 5.66 -9.11 -7.61
CA SER A 39 6.95 -8.50 -7.87
C SER A 39 7.77 -8.25 -6.60
N LEU A 40 7.18 -8.48 -5.43
CA LEU A 40 7.86 -8.31 -4.14
C LEU A 40 9.13 -9.14 -4.03
N HIS A 41 9.21 -10.30 -4.71
CA HIS A 41 10.38 -11.16 -4.70
C HIS A 41 11.64 -10.49 -5.26
N SER A 42 11.48 -9.49 -6.14
CA SER A 42 12.60 -8.75 -6.71
C SER A 42 12.89 -7.44 -5.97
N LEU A 43 12.14 -7.15 -4.92
CA LEU A 43 12.27 -5.90 -4.18
C LEU A 43 13.46 -5.96 -3.22
N SER A 44 14.22 -4.86 -3.13
CA SER A 44 15.37 -4.73 -2.23
C SER A 44 15.20 -3.55 -1.28
N ALA A 45 15.98 -3.55 -0.19
CA ALA A 45 15.99 -2.41 0.74
C ALA A 45 16.41 -1.12 0.01
N THR A 46 17.40 -1.19 -0.88
CA THR A 46 17.82 -0.05 -1.70
C THR A 46 16.67 0.44 -2.58
N GLY A 47 15.93 -0.49 -3.20
CA GLY A 47 14.80 -0.16 -4.07
C GLY A 47 13.68 0.57 -3.33
N ILE A 48 13.33 0.12 -2.13
CA ILE A 48 12.29 0.82 -1.35
C ILE A 48 12.77 2.16 -0.82
N ALA A 49 14.05 2.30 -0.48
CA ALA A 49 14.63 3.59 -0.12
C ALA A 49 14.56 4.59 -1.27
N GLU A 50 14.82 4.14 -2.50
CA GLU A 50 14.69 4.98 -3.68
C GLU A 50 13.24 5.41 -3.92
N GLN A 51 12.27 4.52 -3.72
CA GLN A 51 10.85 4.86 -3.82
C GLN A 51 10.47 5.92 -2.77
N ALA A 52 11.03 5.83 -1.56
CA ALA A 52 10.80 6.81 -0.52
C ALA A 52 11.33 8.21 -0.89
N ARG A 53 12.43 8.27 -1.65
CA ARG A 53 12.99 9.56 -2.09
C ARG A 53 12.21 10.18 -3.24
N LYS A 54 11.58 9.36 -4.09
CA LYS A 54 10.80 9.82 -5.24
C LYS A 54 9.35 10.14 -4.89
N GLY A 55 8.81 9.48 -3.88
CA GLY A 55 7.46 9.68 -3.38
C GLY A 55 7.47 9.88 -1.89
N GLU A 56 6.48 9.29 -1.20
CA GLU A 56 6.40 9.32 0.25
C GLU A 56 6.18 7.91 0.78
N VAL A 57 6.85 7.56 1.88
CA VAL A 57 6.58 6.34 2.63
C VAL A 57 6.15 6.75 4.02
N TRP A 58 5.01 6.21 4.46
CA TRP A 58 4.46 6.46 5.78
C TRP A 58 4.33 5.13 6.53
N VAL A 59 4.67 5.16 7.82
CA VAL A 59 4.70 3.97 8.67
C VAL A 59 3.96 4.22 9.97
N ILE A 60 3.49 3.14 10.60
CA ILE A 60 2.93 3.15 11.96
C ILE A 60 3.78 2.21 12.79
N GLY A 61 4.25 2.70 13.92
CA GLY A 61 5.05 1.91 14.87
C GLY A 61 6.54 1.94 14.59
N GLN A 62 7.32 1.50 15.59
CA GLN A 62 8.77 1.38 15.49
C GLN A 62 9.23 0.16 16.29
N PRO A 63 9.74 -0.91 15.61
CA PRO A 63 9.76 -1.07 14.15
C PRO A 63 8.36 -1.00 13.53
N ALA A 64 8.28 -0.74 12.23
CA ALA A 64 7.00 -0.52 11.55
C ALA A 64 6.09 -1.75 11.64
N LEU A 65 4.84 -1.54 12.05
CA LEU A 65 3.76 -2.53 12.06
C LEU A 65 2.86 -2.40 10.84
N ALA A 66 2.91 -1.27 10.17
CA ALA A 66 2.13 -1.00 8.96
C ALA A 66 2.83 0.07 8.13
N CYS A 67 2.57 0.07 6.83
CA CYS A 67 3.14 1.07 5.93
C CYS A 67 2.27 1.29 4.70
N VAL A 68 2.50 2.41 4.01
CA VAL A 68 1.96 2.70 2.69
C VAL A 68 2.99 3.53 1.91
N PHE A 69 3.08 3.26 0.61
CA PHE A 69 3.92 4.01 -0.31
C PHE A 69 3.02 4.89 -1.17
N LEU A 70 3.26 6.20 -1.17
CA LEU A 70 2.45 7.17 -1.90
C LEU A 70 3.23 7.71 -3.08
N THR A 71 2.67 7.62 -4.27
CA THR A 71 3.28 8.11 -5.51
C THR A 71 2.31 9.07 -6.19
N PRO A 72 2.66 10.37 -6.33
CA PRO A 72 1.82 11.29 -7.07
C PRO A 72 1.76 10.92 -8.55
N LYS A 73 0.54 10.94 -9.10
CA LYS A 73 0.25 10.81 -10.52
C LYS A 73 -0.40 12.12 -11.00
N PRO A 74 -0.57 12.33 -12.32
CA PRO A 74 -1.15 13.59 -12.80
C PRO A 74 -2.52 13.94 -12.22
N ASP A 75 -3.36 12.93 -11.94
CA ASP A 75 -4.74 13.12 -11.49
C ASP A 75 -5.09 12.38 -10.20
N ALA A 76 -4.11 11.76 -9.56
CA ALA A 76 -4.38 10.91 -8.37
C ALA A 76 -3.12 10.76 -7.52
N LEU A 77 -3.32 10.44 -6.24
CA LEU A 77 -2.25 9.94 -5.39
C LEU A 77 -2.38 8.41 -5.32
N TYR A 78 -1.37 7.71 -5.80
CA TYR A 78 -1.36 6.25 -5.87
C TYR A 78 -0.85 5.66 -4.56
N LEU A 79 -1.62 4.74 -3.97
CA LEU A 79 -1.25 3.98 -2.78
C LEU A 79 -0.70 2.63 -3.21
N GLY A 80 0.59 2.41 -2.97
CA GLY A 80 1.24 1.13 -3.19
C GLY A 80 1.71 0.53 -1.88
N LYS A 81 1.86 -0.80 -1.85
CA LYS A 81 2.43 -1.53 -0.71
C LYS A 81 1.76 -1.17 0.61
N LEU A 82 0.44 -1.03 0.62
CA LEU A 82 -0.34 -0.87 1.85
C LEU A 82 -0.29 -2.21 2.59
N ALA A 83 0.39 -2.24 3.71
CA ALA A 83 0.69 -3.48 4.42
C ALA A 83 0.52 -3.30 5.92
N VAL A 84 0.02 -4.35 6.58
CA VAL A 84 -0.10 -4.43 8.04
C VAL A 84 0.51 -5.75 8.48
N ASP A 85 1.35 -5.73 9.52
CA ASP A 85 1.91 -6.95 10.09
C ASP A 85 0.78 -7.92 10.44
N PRO A 86 0.87 -9.21 10.04
CA PRO A 86 -0.20 -10.18 10.31
C PRO A 86 -0.58 -10.29 11.80
N THR A 87 0.37 -10.05 12.71
CA THR A 87 0.10 -10.10 14.15
C THR A 87 -0.59 -8.85 14.68
N ASP A 88 -0.75 -7.82 13.86
CA ASP A 88 -1.27 -6.52 14.29
C ASP A 88 -2.47 -6.07 13.45
N GLN A 89 -3.11 -6.98 12.73
CA GLN A 89 -4.32 -6.70 11.96
C GLN A 89 -5.52 -6.49 12.88
N GLY A 90 -6.55 -5.78 12.38
CA GLY A 90 -7.76 -5.51 13.15
C GLY A 90 -7.66 -4.32 14.09
N HIS A 91 -6.59 -3.54 14.04
CA HIS A 91 -6.38 -2.36 14.89
C HIS A 91 -6.59 -1.03 14.16
N GLY A 92 -7.09 -1.06 12.93
CA GLY A 92 -7.39 0.15 12.17
C GLY A 92 -6.18 0.80 11.49
N HIS A 93 -5.05 0.12 11.40
CA HIS A 93 -3.84 0.71 10.80
C HIS A 93 -4.01 1.01 9.31
N ALA A 94 -4.60 0.10 8.54
CA ALA A 94 -4.84 0.32 7.12
C ALA A 94 -5.74 1.53 6.90
N ARG A 95 -6.82 1.64 7.68
CA ARG A 95 -7.72 2.79 7.61
C ARG A 95 -7.00 4.10 7.96
N ALA A 96 -6.18 4.09 9.01
CA ALA A 96 -5.41 5.28 9.40
C ALA A 96 -4.47 5.72 8.28
N LEU A 97 -3.81 4.78 7.60
CA LEU A 97 -2.92 5.09 6.47
C LEU A 97 -3.69 5.59 5.25
N VAL A 98 -4.87 5.04 4.97
CA VAL A 98 -5.72 5.54 3.88
C VAL A 98 -6.21 6.97 4.19
N GLU A 99 -6.61 7.27 5.40
CA GLU A 99 -7.03 8.63 5.78
C GLU A 99 -5.85 9.60 5.73
N LEU A 100 -4.65 9.17 6.13
CA LEU A 100 -3.45 9.95 5.93
C LEU A 100 -3.23 10.24 4.45
N ALA A 101 -3.36 9.23 3.59
CA ALA A 101 -3.20 9.40 2.15
C ALA A 101 -4.19 10.43 1.59
N ALA A 102 -5.44 10.42 2.07
CA ALA A 102 -6.44 11.41 1.67
C ALA A 102 -6.00 12.82 2.07
N HIS A 103 -5.47 12.98 3.29
CA HIS A 103 -4.93 14.26 3.75
C HIS A 103 -3.76 14.72 2.86
N ARG A 104 -2.84 13.81 2.54
CA ARG A 104 -1.70 14.13 1.67
C ARG A 104 -2.14 14.49 0.25
N ALA A 105 -3.12 13.78 -0.29
CA ALA A 105 -3.66 14.08 -1.62
C ALA A 105 -4.22 15.52 -1.66
N ARG A 106 -4.98 15.92 -0.66
CA ARG A 106 -5.50 17.29 -0.57
C ARG A 106 -4.37 18.31 -0.50
N ALA A 107 -3.34 18.06 0.30
CA ALA A 107 -2.18 18.94 0.42
C ALA A 107 -1.41 19.07 -0.88
N LEU A 108 -1.38 18.02 -1.70
CA LEU A 108 -0.69 17.99 -3.00
C LEU A 108 -1.60 18.48 -4.15
N GLY A 109 -2.86 18.81 -3.88
CA GLY A 109 -3.81 19.24 -4.90
C GLY A 109 -4.30 18.12 -5.80
N LEU A 110 -4.24 16.87 -5.35
CA LEU A 110 -4.68 15.71 -6.10
C LEU A 110 -6.09 15.32 -5.68
N PRO A 111 -7.04 15.15 -6.63
CA PRO A 111 -8.45 15.00 -6.29
C PRO A 111 -8.88 13.58 -5.93
N VAL A 112 -8.03 12.57 -6.15
CA VAL A 112 -8.40 11.18 -6.07
C VAL A 112 -7.29 10.37 -5.44
N LEU A 113 -7.65 9.37 -4.63
CA LEU A 113 -6.78 8.26 -4.24
C LEU A 113 -6.98 7.11 -5.23
N GLU A 114 -5.88 6.44 -5.59
CA GLU A 114 -5.92 5.27 -6.46
C GLU A 114 -5.09 4.15 -5.85
N LEU A 115 -5.59 2.93 -5.96
CA LEU A 115 -4.81 1.73 -5.63
C LEU A 115 -5.18 0.59 -6.56
N GLN A 116 -4.31 -0.42 -6.59
CA GLN A 116 -4.54 -1.64 -7.35
C GLN A 116 -4.44 -2.85 -6.43
N THR A 117 -5.22 -3.88 -6.73
CA THR A 117 -5.18 -5.15 -6.01
C THR A 117 -5.43 -6.29 -6.98
N ARG A 118 -4.89 -7.47 -6.66
CA ARG A 118 -5.09 -8.67 -7.50
C ARG A 118 -6.52 -9.14 -7.41
N ILE A 119 -7.04 -9.71 -8.50
CA ILE A 119 -8.44 -10.17 -8.56
C ILE A 119 -8.72 -11.30 -7.56
N GLU A 120 -7.71 -12.09 -7.22
CA GLU A 120 -7.85 -13.21 -6.28
C GLU A 120 -8.03 -12.75 -4.83
N LEU A 121 -7.66 -11.51 -4.50
CA LEU A 121 -7.66 -11.01 -3.12
C LEU A 121 -9.01 -10.37 -2.78
N THR A 122 -10.06 -11.18 -2.76
CA THR A 122 -11.45 -10.70 -2.61
C THR A 122 -11.71 -10.03 -1.26
N ALA A 123 -11.02 -10.45 -0.19
CA ALA A 123 -11.13 -9.81 1.12
C ALA A 123 -10.62 -8.36 1.06
N ASN A 124 -9.56 -8.10 0.29
CA ASN A 124 -9.06 -6.74 0.07
C ASN A 124 -10.09 -5.88 -0.66
N HIS A 125 -10.76 -6.44 -1.66
CA HIS A 125 -11.81 -5.70 -2.40
C HIS A 125 -12.90 -5.22 -1.45
N ALA A 126 -13.38 -6.09 -0.58
CA ALA A 126 -14.40 -5.75 0.40
C ALA A 126 -13.90 -4.68 1.39
N ALA A 127 -12.65 -4.80 1.86
CA ALA A 127 -12.06 -3.83 2.77
C ALA A 127 -11.94 -2.44 2.13
N PHE A 128 -11.49 -2.37 0.88
CA PHE A 128 -11.37 -1.09 0.18
C PHE A 128 -12.73 -0.45 -0.08
N ARG A 129 -13.75 -1.25 -0.43
CA ARG A 129 -15.11 -0.72 -0.58
C ARG A 129 -15.62 -0.12 0.74
N ARG A 130 -15.36 -0.76 1.86
CA ARG A 130 -15.72 -0.23 3.18
C ARG A 130 -15.02 1.09 3.50
N MET A 131 -13.85 1.33 2.90
CA MET A 131 -13.10 2.58 3.05
C MET A 131 -13.47 3.62 1.97
N GLY A 132 -14.51 3.38 1.19
CA GLY A 132 -15.03 4.34 0.22
C GLY A 132 -14.47 4.22 -1.19
N PHE A 133 -13.64 3.22 -1.46
CA PHE A 133 -13.11 3.00 -2.81
C PHE A 133 -14.13 2.31 -3.70
N VAL A 134 -14.12 2.66 -4.99
CA VAL A 134 -14.96 2.08 -6.03
C VAL A 134 -14.07 1.48 -7.11
N LYS A 135 -14.41 0.28 -7.57
CA LYS A 135 -13.71 -0.35 -8.69
C LYS A 135 -13.96 0.45 -9.96
N THR A 136 -12.89 0.79 -10.68
CA THR A 136 -12.98 1.58 -11.91
C THR A 136 -12.60 0.80 -13.14
N VAL A 137 -11.58 -0.06 -13.09
CA VAL A 137 -11.10 -0.80 -14.25
C VAL A 137 -10.48 -2.12 -13.83
N ALA A 138 -10.56 -3.11 -14.71
CA ALA A 138 -9.86 -4.38 -14.60
C ALA A 138 -8.84 -4.48 -15.72
N THR A 139 -7.60 -4.87 -15.39
CA THR A 139 -6.50 -4.96 -16.36
C THR A 139 -5.80 -6.30 -16.24
N ALA A 140 -5.09 -6.69 -17.29
CA ALA A 140 -4.32 -7.93 -17.34
C ALA A 140 -2.83 -7.63 -17.35
N HIS A 141 -2.05 -8.48 -16.68
CA HIS A 141 -0.60 -8.44 -16.79
C HIS A 141 -0.18 -8.86 -18.20
N PRO A 142 1.01 -8.44 -18.68
CA PRO A 142 1.53 -8.86 -19.97
C PRO A 142 1.51 -10.39 -20.11
N GLY A 143 1.01 -10.86 -21.25
CA GLY A 143 0.92 -12.29 -21.54
C GLY A 143 -0.34 -12.99 -21.00
N TYR A 144 -1.19 -12.28 -20.26
CA TYR A 144 -2.45 -12.82 -19.75
C TYR A 144 -3.62 -12.36 -20.60
N ASN A 145 -4.55 -13.27 -20.88
CA ASN A 145 -5.76 -12.99 -21.66
C ASN A 145 -7.00 -12.83 -20.77
N ARG A 146 -6.81 -12.72 -19.45
CA ARG A 146 -7.86 -12.50 -18.46
C ARG A 146 -7.45 -11.38 -17.51
N PRO A 147 -8.40 -10.70 -16.87
CA PRO A 147 -8.05 -9.70 -15.85
C PRO A 147 -7.26 -10.34 -14.69
N THR A 148 -6.22 -9.65 -14.26
CA THR A 148 -5.39 -10.07 -13.11
C THR A 148 -5.38 -9.03 -12.01
N THR A 149 -5.75 -7.79 -12.32
CA THR A 149 -5.67 -6.64 -11.39
C THR A 149 -6.92 -5.80 -11.49
N LEU A 150 -7.41 -5.33 -10.35
CA LEU A 150 -8.49 -4.35 -10.25
C LEU A 150 -7.92 -3.02 -9.76
N THR A 151 -8.36 -1.92 -10.37
CA THR A 151 -8.05 -0.57 -9.94
C THR A 151 -9.25 -0.02 -9.17
N PHE A 152 -8.98 0.56 -8.01
CA PHE A 152 -9.96 1.21 -7.16
C PHE A 152 -9.61 2.68 -7.00
N ARG A 153 -10.64 3.54 -6.96
CA ARG A 153 -10.46 4.98 -6.75
C ARG A 153 -11.42 5.50 -5.70
N ARG A 154 -10.99 6.55 -5.01
CA ARG A 154 -11.79 7.27 -4.01
C ARG A 154 -11.52 8.75 -4.15
N ALA A 155 -12.56 9.57 -4.29
CA ALA A 155 -12.44 11.03 -4.27
C ALA A 155 -12.04 11.52 -2.88
N VAL A 156 -11.26 12.59 -2.83
CA VAL A 156 -10.84 13.20 -1.58
C VAL A 156 -11.39 14.63 -1.42
#